data_4b894762109bdde7c3a53fa9eeb5a2f9
#
_entry.id   4b894762109bdde7c3a53fa9eeb5a2f9
#
_cell.length_a   1.000
_cell.length_b   1.000
_cell.length_c   1.000
_cell.angle_alpha   90.00
_cell.angle_beta   90.00
_cell.angle_gamma   90.00
#
_symmetry.space_group_name_H-M   'P 1'
#
loop_
_entity.id
_entity.type
_entity.pdbx_description
1 polymer ?
#
loop_
_entity_poly.entity_id
_entity_poly.type
_entity_poly.pdbx_seq_one_letter_code
_entity_poly.pdbx_strand_id
1 'polypeptide(L)'
;LSIYEEKFSKSWVYEELHAARNVKPSFSWGLILGIIFTGIDQILFRGKLPFTLSHKHADHETLKDAKTMPKIDYPKPDNKITFDKTSSVYLTGTNHTENQPVHLQLKDPNLPISYTLEKYDEPAQRYCPVGVYEVQIENGSSKFVINSQNCIHCKTCDIKEPSQNITWVTPEGGGGPKYGNM
;
A
#
# COMPACT_ATOMS: atom_id res chain seq x y z
N LEU A 1 3.89 10.99 -25.60
CA LEU A 1 4.34 10.99 -24.18
C LEU A 1 5.27 12.16 -23.90
N SER A 2 6.17 12.57 -24.81
CA SER A 2 7.09 13.71 -24.64
C SER A 2 6.41 15.05 -24.29
N ILE A 3 5.25 15.34 -24.88
CA ILE A 3 4.48 16.55 -24.58
C ILE A 3 3.98 16.57 -23.12
N TYR A 4 3.63 15.41 -22.57
CA TYR A 4 3.21 15.33 -21.17
C TYR A 4 4.39 15.65 -20.23
N GLU A 5 5.54 15.03 -20.46
CA GLU A 5 6.75 15.26 -19.67
C GLU A 5 7.19 16.73 -19.69
N GLU A 6 7.18 17.35 -20.86
CA GLU A 6 7.50 18.77 -21.02
C GLU A 6 6.55 19.68 -20.26
N LYS A 7 5.23 19.43 -20.36
CA LYS A 7 4.22 20.24 -19.64
C LYS A 7 4.28 20.00 -18.13
N PHE A 8 4.49 18.76 -17.71
CA PHE A 8 4.62 18.43 -16.29
C PHE A 8 5.83 19.10 -15.66
N SER A 9 7.01 19.02 -16.30
CA SER A 9 8.26 19.61 -15.78
C SER A 9 8.22 21.15 -15.66
N LYS A 10 7.31 21.81 -16.39
CA LYS A 10 7.08 23.26 -16.33
C LYS A 10 5.90 23.65 -15.42
N SER A 11 5.27 22.69 -14.76
CA SER A 11 4.12 22.93 -13.90
C SER A 11 4.51 23.25 -12.46
N TRP A 12 3.64 23.99 -11.75
CA TRP A 12 3.78 24.22 -10.32
C TRP A 12 3.83 22.94 -9.51
N VAL A 13 3.14 21.89 -9.98
CA VAL A 13 3.14 20.56 -9.34
C VAL A 13 4.55 19.98 -9.31
N TYR A 14 5.27 20.05 -10.43
CA TYR A 14 6.65 19.59 -10.48
C TYR A 14 7.56 20.40 -9.55
N GLU A 15 7.42 21.72 -9.53
CA GLU A 15 8.21 22.58 -8.67
C GLU A 15 8.03 22.25 -7.20
N GLU A 16 6.80 22.04 -6.75
CA GLU A 16 6.48 21.71 -5.37
C GLU A 16 6.98 20.31 -4.99
N LEU A 17 6.75 19.30 -5.82
CA LEU A 17 7.26 17.95 -5.61
C LEU A 17 8.79 17.91 -5.60
N HIS A 18 9.43 18.64 -6.51
CA HIS A 18 10.89 18.73 -6.56
C HIS A 18 11.47 19.43 -5.32
N ALA A 19 10.83 20.49 -4.82
CA ALA A 19 11.25 21.14 -3.58
C ALA A 19 11.12 20.20 -2.37
N ALA A 20 10.08 19.38 -2.30
CA ALA A 20 9.83 18.44 -1.21
C ALA A 20 10.59 17.10 -1.32
N ARG A 21 11.36 16.85 -2.36
CA ARG A 21 11.96 15.54 -2.70
C ARG A 21 12.83 14.93 -1.58
N ASN A 22 13.44 15.76 -0.75
CA ASN A 22 14.32 15.31 0.34
C ASN A 22 13.60 15.14 1.69
N VAL A 23 12.35 15.59 1.81
CA VAL A 23 11.62 15.58 3.08
C VAL A 23 11.43 14.14 3.58
N LYS A 24 10.73 13.31 2.83
CA LYS A 24 10.46 11.93 3.27
C LYS A 24 11.73 11.08 3.45
N PRO A 25 12.70 11.08 2.53
CA PRO A 25 13.92 10.30 2.71
C PRO A 25 14.74 10.66 3.95
N SER A 26 14.73 11.91 4.40
CA SER A 26 15.46 12.33 5.60
C SER A 26 14.96 11.65 6.89
N PHE A 27 13.68 11.28 6.95
CA PHE A 27 13.11 10.55 8.09
C PHE A 27 13.64 9.12 8.25
N SER A 28 14.39 8.60 7.28
CA SER A 28 15.14 7.34 7.45
C SER A 28 16.20 7.42 8.55
N TRP A 29 16.63 8.63 8.92
CA TRP A 29 17.56 8.89 10.03
C TRP A 29 16.87 9.00 11.39
N GLY A 30 15.56 8.81 11.45
CA GLY A 30 14.72 8.97 12.63
C GLY A 30 13.99 10.31 12.67
N LEU A 31 13.03 10.41 13.60
CA LEU A 31 12.11 11.55 13.66
C LEU A 31 12.84 12.89 13.89
N ILE A 32 13.71 12.96 14.89
CA ILE A 32 14.36 14.23 15.30
C ILE A 32 15.29 14.75 14.19
N LEU A 33 16.17 13.89 13.67
CA LEU A 33 17.10 14.30 12.61
C LEU A 33 16.36 14.63 11.31
N GLY A 34 15.29 13.88 10.99
CA GLY A 34 14.42 14.17 9.85
C GLY A 34 13.76 15.54 9.95
N ILE A 35 13.21 15.91 11.12
CA ILE A 35 12.61 17.24 11.36
C ILE A 35 13.65 18.35 11.21
N ILE A 36 14.82 18.22 11.83
CA ILE A 36 15.89 19.23 11.78
C ILE A 36 16.35 19.41 10.32
N PHE A 37 16.67 18.34 9.62
CA PHE A 37 17.09 18.41 8.23
C PHE A 37 16.01 19.02 7.33
N THR A 38 14.77 18.58 7.48
CA THR A 38 13.63 19.12 6.71
C THR A 38 13.45 20.61 6.98
N GLY A 39 13.56 21.05 8.23
CA GLY A 39 13.50 22.46 8.57
C GLY A 39 14.61 23.28 7.89
N ILE A 40 15.83 22.78 7.90
CA ILE A 40 16.96 23.42 7.21
C ILE A 40 16.72 23.45 5.69
N ASP A 41 16.37 22.31 5.09
CA ASP A 41 16.13 22.22 3.65
C ASP A 41 14.98 23.13 3.18
N GLN A 42 13.84 23.11 3.86
CA GLN A 42 12.65 23.84 3.42
C GLN A 42 12.68 25.33 3.78
N ILE A 43 13.24 25.71 4.96
CA ILE A 43 13.24 27.11 5.43
C ILE A 43 14.45 27.87 4.87
N LEU A 44 15.67 27.31 5.01
CA LEU A 44 16.89 28.00 4.58
C LEU A 44 17.16 27.84 3.09
N PHE A 45 17.05 26.61 2.57
CA PHE A 45 17.36 26.30 1.16
C PHE A 45 16.14 26.28 0.25
N ARG A 46 14.92 26.34 0.80
CA ARG A 46 13.66 26.29 0.06
C ARG A 46 13.56 25.08 -0.90
N GLY A 47 14.04 23.92 -0.43
CA GLY A 47 14.08 22.68 -1.23
C GLY A 47 15.08 22.69 -2.40
N LYS A 48 16.02 23.65 -2.45
CA LYS A 48 16.98 23.83 -3.54
C LYS A 48 18.36 23.24 -3.28
N LEU A 49 18.48 22.27 -2.35
CA LEU A 49 19.74 21.56 -2.15
C LEU A 49 20.17 20.88 -3.46
N PRO A 50 21.50 20.85 -3.77
CA PRO A 50 22.01 20.35 -5.05
C PRO A 50 21.98 18.82 -5.18
N PHE A 51 21.48 18.13 -4.18
CA PHE A 51 21.39 16.66 -4.16
C PHE A 51 19.98 16.18 -3.83
N THR A 52 19.71 14.93 -4.14
CA THR A 52 18.47 14.24 -3.79
C THR A 52 18.80 13.03 -2.94
N LEU A 53 18.16 12.93 -1.77
CA LEU A 53 18.23 11.76 -0.92
C LEU A 53 17.41 10.63 -1.55
N SER A 54 17.92 9.41 -1.48
CA SER A 54 17.22 8.21 -1.97
C SER A 54 16.87 7.27 -0.82
N HIS A 55 15.80 6.50 -0.99
CA HIS A 55 15.51 5.37 -0.12
C HIS A 55 16.48 4.23 -0.42
N LYS A 56 16.98 3.59 0.65
CA LYS A 56 17.96 2.49 0.53
C LYS A 56 17.32 1.13 0.29
N HIS A 57 16.04 0.99 0.62
CA HIS A 57 15.28 -0.25 0.57
C HIS A 57 13.97 -0.05 -0.19
N ALA A 58 13.55 -1.07 -0.91
CA ALA A 58 12.21 -1.10 -1.49
C ALA A 58 11.15 -1.31 -0.39
N ASP A 59 9.90 -0.91 -0.65
CA ASP A 59 8.84 -0.97 0.34
C ASP A 59 8.54 -2.39 0.83
N HIS A 60 8.66 -3.40 -0.04
CA HIS A 60 8.46 -4.81 0.29
C HIS A 60 9.57 -5.40 1.18
N GLU A 61 10.76 -4.80 1.21
CA GLU A 61 11.90 -5.25 2.01
C GLU A 61 11.86 -4.80 3.47
N THR A 62 10.87 -3.99 3.86
CA THR A 62 10.85 -3.33 5.19
C THR A 62 10.16 -4.16 6.28
N LEU A 63 9.48 -5.25 5.93
CA LEU A 63 8.83 -6.11 6.90
C LEU A 63 9.85 -6.94 7.68
N LYS A 64 9.61 -7.04 8.98
CA LYS A 64 10.40 -7.88 9.89
C LYS A 64 9.68 -9.19 10.16
N ASP A 65 10.45 -10.21 10.57
CA ASP A 65 9.91 -11.50 10.98
C ASP A 65 8.88 -11.32 12.12
N ALA A 66 7.69 -11.90 11.96
CA ALA A 66 6.59 -11.75 12.89
C ALA A 66 6.94 -12.25 14.31
N LYS A 67 7.80 -13.27 14.42
CA LYS A 67 8.25 -13.82 15.71
C LYS A 67 9.11 -12.85 16.51
N THR A 68 9.72 -11.86 15.83
CA THR A 68 10.61 -10.86 16.46
C THR A 68 9.89 -9.57 16.83
N MET A 69 8.62 -9.43 16.46
CA MET A 69 7.86 -8.20 16.65
C MET A 69 6.71 -8.39 17.64
N PRO A 70 6.46 -7.41 18.51
CA PRO A 70 5.28 -7.44 19.36
C PRO A 70 4.01 -7.37 18.53
N LYS A 71 3.01 -8.19 18.89
CA LYS A 71 1.68 -8.08 18.28
C LYS A 71 1.03 -6.75 18.70
N ILE A 72 0.59 -5.98 17.72
CA ILE A 72 -0.11 -4.72 17.98
C ILE A 72 -1.59 -5.03 18.24
N ASP A 73 -2.11 -4.59 19.39
CA ASP A 73 -3.53 -4.63 19.67
C ASP A 73 -4.18 -3.33 19.17
N TYR A 74 -4.91 -3.43 18.05
CA TYR A 74 -5.58 -2.29 17.46
C TYR A 74 -6.92 -2.05 18.16
N PRO A 75 -7.25 -0.79 18.51
CA PRO A 75 -8.55 -0.47 19.09
C PRO A 75 -9.68 -0.86 18.13
N LYS A 76 -10.75 -1.41 18.69
CA LYS A 76 -11.95 -1.73 17.90
C LYS A 76 -12.63 -0.44 17.42
N PRO A 77 -13.24 -0.44 16.21
CA PRO A 77 -14.02 0.69 15.73
C PRO A 77 -15.15 1.03 16.71
N ASP A 78 -15.43 2.33 16.88
CA ASP A 78 -16.48 2.84 17.78
C ASP A 78 -17.86 2.91 17.10
N ASN A 79 -17.95 2.65 15.81
CA ASN A 79 -19.12 2.75 14.95
C ASN A 79 -19.79 4.14 14.93
N LYS A 80 -19.03 5.19 15.29
CA LYS A 80 -19.45 6.60 15.22
C LYS A 80 -18.54 7.41 14.31
N ILE A 81 -17.23 7.35 14.56
CA ILE A 81 -16.18 8.01 13.78
C ILE A 81 -15.39 6.98 12.99
N THR A 82 -15.20 5.80 13.57
CA THR A 82 -14.44 4.69 12.97
C THR A 82 -15.35 3.49 12.74
N PHE A 83 -15.21 2.83 11.60
CA PHE A 83 -16.03 1.70 11.18
C PHE A 83 -15.15 0.50 10.84
N ASP A 84 -15.72 -0.70 10.90
CA ASP A 84 -15.05 -1.92 10.48
C ASP A 84 -14.77 -1.93 8.96
N LYS A 85 -13.86 -2.81 8.52
CA LYS A 85 -13.46 -2.90 7.11
C LYS A 85 -14.62 -3.15 6.17
N THR A 86 -15.52 -4.06 6.54
CA THR A 86 -16.64 -4.49 5.67
C THR A 86 -17.63 -3.35 5.46
N SER A 87 -18.01 -2.63 6.53
CA SER A 87 -18.86 -1.45 6.44
C SER A 87 -18.24 -0.34 5.62
N SER A 88 -16.92 -0.14 5.77
CA SER A 88 -16.17 0.86 4.99
C SER A 88 -16.12 0.51 3.50
N VAL A 89 -15.91 -0.76 3.15
CA VAL A 89 -15.93 -1.24 1.75
C VAL A 89 -17.31 -1.05 1.12
N TYR A 90 -18.37 -1.37 1.85
CA TYR A 90 -19.74 -1.17 1.37
C TYR A 90 -19.99 0.28 0.93
N LEU A 91 -19.52 1.26 1.73
CA LEU A 91 -19.66 2.68 1.41
C LEU A 91 -18.90 3.14 0.18
N THR A 92 -17.89 2.40 -0.26
CA THR A 92 -17.15 2.72 -1.50
C THR A 92 -17.94 2.40 -2.77
N GLY A 93 -19.05 1.66 -2.66
CA GLY A 93 -19.82 1.19 -3.80
C GLY A 93 -19.03 0.29 -4.75
N THR A 94 -17.98 -0.36 -4.25
CA THR A 94 -17.09 -1.21 -5.06
C THR A 94 -17.85 -2.37 -5.67
N ASN A 95 -17.73 -2.53 -6.97
CA ASN A 95 -18.31 -3.64 -7.72
C ASN A 95 -17.44 -4.00 -8.91
N HIS A 96 -17.25 -5.29 -9.15
CA HIS A 96 -16.56 -5.84 -10.30
C HIS A 96 -17.47 -6.82 -11.03
N THR A 97 -17.29 -6.97 -12.33
CA THR A 97 -17.97 -8.00 -13.10
C THR A 97 -17.55 -9.39 -12.60
N GLU A 98 -18.51 -10.24 -12.23
CA GLU A 98 -18.22 -11.55 -11.61
C GLU A 98 -17.49 -12.52 -12.55
N ASN A 99 -17.79 -12.46 -13.86
CA ASN A 99 -17.26 -13.38 -14.86
C ASN A 99 -15.89 -12.97 -15.44
N GLN A 100 -15.21 -11.98 -14.86
CA GLN A 100 -13.88 -11.61 -15.31
C GLN A 100 -12.78 -12.39 -14.58
N PRO A 101 -11.60 -12.59 -15.19
CA PRO A 101 -10.44 -13.14 -14.48
C PRO A 101 -10.06 -12.27 -13.28
N VAL A 102 -9.64 -12.92 -12.19
CA VAL A 102 -9.18 -12.22 -10.98
C VAL A 102 -7.96 -11.37 -11.34
N HIS A 103 -8.04 -10.07 -11.08
CA HIS A 103 -6.98 -9.10 -11.38
C HIS A 103 -5.84 -9.07 -10.36
N LEU A 104 -5.96 -9.86 -9.30
CA LEU A 104 -4.93 -10.06 -8.27
C LEU A 104 -4.32 -11.45 -8.48
N GLN A 105 -3.19 -11.49 -9.18
CA GLN A 105 -2.58 -12.73 -9.61
C GLN A 105 -1.43 -13.13 -8.69
N LEU A 106 -1.37 -14.41 -8.33
CA LEU A 106 -0.24 -15.01 -7.63
C LEU A 106 0.70 -15.66 -8.63
N LYS A 107 2.00 -15.40 -8.51
CA LYS A 107 3.04 -16.11 -9.27
C LYS A 107 3.15 -17.57 -8.81
N ASP A 108 3.09 -17.78 -7.50
CA ASP A 108 3.03 -19.09 -6.86
C ASP A 108 1.91 -19.10 -5.81
N PRO A 109 0.85 -19.91 -6.00
CA PRO A 109 -0.29 -19.98 -5.08
C PRO A 109 0.05 -20.59 -3.70
N ASN A 110 1.20 -21.26 -3.56
CA ASN A 110 1.61 -21.89 -2.31
C ASN A 110 2.36 -20.92 -1.38
N LEU A 111 3.05 -19.91 -1.91
CA LEU A 111 3.87 -18.98 -1.13
C LEU A 111 3.13 -18.28 0.02
N PRO A 112 1.86 -17.87 -0.13
CA PRO A 112 1.14 -17.24 0.96
C PRO A 112 1.05 -18.09 2.23
N ILE A 113 0.95 -19.40 2.08
CA ILE A 113 0.87 -20.32 3.23
C ILE A 113 2.25 -20.83 3.65
N SER A 114 3.07 -21.26 2.68
CA SER A 114 4.36 -21.93 2.98
C SER A 114 5.46 -20.95 3.42
N TYR A 115 5.35 -19.67 3.09
CA TYR A 115 6.39 -18.68 3.37
C TYR A 115 5.87 -17.43 4.10
N THR A 116 4.91 -16.68 3.50
CA THR A 116 4.54 -15.39 4.07
C THR A 116 3.70 -15.54 5.34
N LEU A 117 2.87 -16.57 5.47
CA LEU A 117 2.17 -16.87 6.71
C LEU A 117 3.15 -17.27 7.82
N GLU A 118 4.11 -18.15 7.51
CA GLU A 118 5.06 -18.66 8.53
C GLU A 118 6.00 -17.55 9.01
N LYS A 119 6.52 -16.74 8.10
CA LYS A 119 7.54 -15.73 8.40
C LYS A 119 6.98 -14.39 8.84
N TYR A 120 5.89 -13.93 8.22
CA TYR A 120 5.35 -12.60 8.39
C TYR A 120 3.90 -12.57 8.90
N ASP A 121 3.34 -13.74 9.27
CA ASP A 121 1.94 -13.90 9.70
C ASP A 121 0.94 -13.38 8.65
N GLU A 122 1.19 -13.68 7.40
CA GLU A 122 0.50 -13.24 6.17
C GLU A 122 0.06 -11.77 6.22
N PRO A 123 0.95 -10.85 5.88
CA PRO A 123 0.74 -9.42 6.12
C PRO A 123 -0.34 -8.82 5.23
N ALA A 124 -0.74 -9.49 4.13
CA ALA A 124 -1.78 -9.01 3.24
C ALA A 124 -3.13 -8.85 3.94
N GLN A 125 -3.40 -9.67 4.98
CA GLN A 125 -4.58 -9.53 5.81
C GLN A 125 -4.64 -8.19 6.58
N ARG A 126 -3.48 -7.57 6.83
CA ARG A 126 -3.35 -6.33 7.61
C ARG A 126 -3.18 -5.11 6.73
N TYR A 127 -2.28 -5.14 5.74
CA TYR A 127 -2.06 -3.96 4.90
C TYR A 127 -3.16 -3.73 3.86
N CYS A 128 -3.97 -4.75 3.52
CA CYS A 128 -5.13 -4.53 2.66
C CYS A 128 -6.21 -3.76 3.44
N PRO A 129 -6.60 -2.55 2.98
CA PRO A 129 -7.54 -1.72 3.71
C PRO A 129 -8.99 -2.22 3.61
N VAL A 130 -9.26 -3.16 2.71
CA VAL A 130 -10.62 -3.57 2.34
C VAL A 130 -10.89 -5.08 2.48
N GLY A 131 -9.98 -5.81 3.15
CA GLY A 131 -10.21 -7.23 3.45
C GLY A 131 -10.26 -8.13 2.22
N VAL A 132 -9.42 -7.88 1.22
CA VAL A 132 -9.31 -8.76 0.05
C VAL A 132 -8.68 -10.10 0.39
N TYR A 133 -7.69 -10.08 1.28
CA TYR A 133 -6.88 -11.26 1.60
C TYR A 133 -7.23 -11.82 2.96
N GLU A 134 -7.44 -13.13 3.01
CA GLU A 134 -7.76 -13.87 4.22
C GLU A 134 -7.01 -15.20 4.26
N VAL A 135 -6.61 -15.61 5.46
CA VAL A 135 -6.17 -16.99 5.72
C VAL A 135 -7.29 -17.67 6.48
N GLN A 136 -7.91 -18.64 5.85
CA GLN A 136 -8.97 -19.46 6.42
C GLN A 136 -8.43 -20.81 6.83
N ILE A 137 -8.97 -21.37 7.91
CA ILE A 137 -8.63 -22.72 8.36
C ILE A 137 -9.78 -23.67 7.99
N GLU A 138 -9.51 -24.54 7.03
CA GLU A 138 -10.46 -25.56 6.58
C GLU A 138 -9.89 -26.95 6.91
N ASN A 139 -10.61 -27.73 7.70
CA ASN A 139 -10.22 -29.10 8.06
C ASN A 139 -8.79 -29.23 8.64
N GLY A 140 -8.35 -28.22 9.42
CA GLY A 140 -7.01 -28.18 10.00
C GLY A 140 -5.89 -27.73 9.06
N SER A 141 -6.21 -27.35 7.83
CA SER A 141 -5.27 -26.78 6.85
C SER A 141 -5.54 -25.32 6.60
N SER A 142 -4.48 -24.52 6.47
CA SER A 142 -4.59 -23.11 6.13
C SER A 142 -4.77 -22.94 4.62
N LYS A 143 -5.69 -22.07 4.23
CA LYS A 143 -5.98 -21.73 2.84
C LYS A 143 -5.95 -20.22 2.66
N PHE A 144 -5.25 -19.75 1.63
CA PHE A 144 -5.24 -18.32 1.27
C PHE A 144 -6.40 -18.02 0.32
N VAL A 145 -7.22 -17.04 0.69
CA VAL A 145 -8.40 -16.64 -0.07
C VAL A 145 -8.26 -15.20 -0.54
N ILE A 146 -8.63 -14.95 -1.79
CA ILE A 146 -8.62 -13.63 -2.43
C ILE A 146 -10.04 -13.21 -2.76
N ASN A 147 -10.61 -12.31 -1.97
CA ASN A 147 -11.93 -11.70 -2.16
C ASN A 147 -11.82 -10.51 -3.12
N SER A 148 -11.52 -10.77 -4.39
CA SER A 148 -11.21 -9.73 -5.39
C SER A 148 -12.33 -8.71 -5.60
N GLN A 149 -13.58 -9.06 -5.31
CA GLN A 149 -14.74 -8.16 -5.38
C GLN A 149 -14.61 -6.93 -4.46
N ASN A 150 -13.86 -7.06 -3.35
CA ASN A 150 -13.65 -5.97 -2.40
C ASN A 150 -12.55 -4.98 -2.84
N CYS A 151 -11.81 -5.29 -3.92
CA CYS A 151 -10.61 -4.53 -4.29
C CYS A 151 -10.94 -3.10 -4.76
N ILE A 152 -10.34 -2.11 -4.11
CA ILE A 152 -10.45 -0.68 -4.46
C ILE A 152 -9.30 -0.17 -5.32
N HIS A 153 -8.51 -1.04 -5.91
CA HIS A 153 -7.41 -0.74 -6.82
C HIS A 153 -6.28 0.12 -6.23
N CYS A 154 -6.04 0.06 -4.92
CA CYS A 154 -4.98 0.84 -4.26
C CYS A 154 -3.55 0.34 -4.52
N LYS A 155 -3.39 -0.87 -5.08
CA LYS A 155 -2.11 -1.53 -5.42
C LYS A 155 -1.14 -1.73 -4.26
N THR A 156 -1.57 -1.53 -3.02
CA THR A 156 -0.72 -1.72 -1.84
C THR A 156 -0.15 -3.15 -1.79
N CYS A 157 -0.92 -4.15 -2.20
CA CYS A 157 -0.48 -5.55 -2.23
C CYS A 157 0.66 -5.79 -3.22
N ASP A 158 0.57 -5.27 -4.43
CA ASP A 158 1.62 -5.37 -5.46
C ASP A 158 2.94 -4.73 -5.02
N ILE A 159 2.84 -3.60 -4.30
CA ILE A 159 4.01 -2.86 -3.81
C ILE A 159 4.59 -3.48 -2.53
N LYS A 160 3.76 -3.93 -1.60
CA LYS A 160 4.16 -4.23 -0.21
C LYS A 160 4.39 -5.71 0.07
N GLU A 161 3.92 -6.60 -0.78
CA GLU A 161 4.05 -8.03 -0.57
C GLU A 161 5.54 -8.43 -0.56
N PRO A 162 6.04 -9.07 0.56
CA PRO A 162 7.48 -9.22 0.78
C PRO A 162 8.19 -10.16 -0.21
N SER A 163 7.48 -11.12 -0.78
CA SER A 163 8.03 -12.02 -1.81
C SER A 163 7.77 -11.55 -3.24
N GLN A 164 7.07 -10.43 -3.40
CA GLN A 164 6.62 -9.91 -4.71
C GLN A 164 5.84 -10.95 -5.52
N ASN A 165 5.07 -11.77 -4.80
CA ASN A 165 4.25 -12.84 -5.36
C ASN A 165 2.92 -12.35 -5.92
N ILE A 166 2.38 -11.25 -5.38
CA ILE A 166 1.11 -10.67 -5.82
C ILE A 166 1.38 -9.66 -6.92
N THR A 167 0.71 -9.83 -8.06
CA THR A 167 0.73 -8.88 -9.18
C THR A 167 -0.68 -8.36 -9.43
N TRP A 168 -0.85 -7.04 -9.39
CA TRP A 168 -2.09 -6.39 -9.78
C TRP A 168 -2.11 -6.17 -11.30
N VAL A 169 -3.08 -6.75 -11.99
CA VAL A 169 -3.32 -6.52 -13.42
C VAL A 169 -4.59 -5.72 -13.61
N THR A 170 -4.69 -4.99 -14.72
CA THR A 170 -5.86 -4.15 -15.00
C THR A 170 -7.12 -5.02 -15.17
N PRO A 171 -8.17 -4.84 -14.34
CA PRO A 171 -9.47 -5.50 -14.52
C PRO A 171 -10.22 -4.92 -15.72
N GLU A 172 -11.38 -5.49 -16.04
CA GLU A 172 -12.29 -4.90 -17.02
C GLU A 172 -12.70 -3.48 -16.63
N GLY A 173 -12.89 -2.63 -17.63
CA GLY A 173 -13.32 -1.26 -17.44
C GLY A 173 -14.74 -1.16 -16.86
N GLY A 174 -15.01 -0.09 -16.11
CA GLY A 174 -16.31 0.17 -15.47
C GLY A 174 -16.53 -0.50 -14.13
N GLY A 175 -15.63 -1.41 -13.69
CA GLY A 175 -15.63 -2.00 -12.35
C GLY A 175 -14.77 -1.22 -11.36
N GLY A 176 -14.86 -1.58 -10.07
CA GLY A 176 -14.10 -0.98 -8.99
C GLY A 176 -14.91 -0.04 -8.11
N PRO A 177 -14.25 0.83 -7.33
CA PRO A 177 -14.92 1.74 -6.40
C PRO A 177 -15.74 2.82 -7.13
N LYS A 178 -16.89 3.16 -6.54
CA LYS A 178 -17.77 4.24 -6.98
C LYS A 178 -18.05 5.16 -5.80
N TYR A 179 -17.18 6.09 -5.56
CA TYR A 179 -17.35 7.05 -4.46
C TYR A 179 -18.47 8.04 -4.79
N GLY A 180 -19.48 8.14 -3.91
CA GLY A 180 -20.71 8.89 -4.19
C GLY A 180 -20.54 10.40 -4.38
N ASN A 181 -19.38 10.96 -4.05
CA ASN A 181 -19.09 12.40 -4.13
C ASN A 181 -17.96 12.74 -5.12
N MET A 182 -17.61 11.83 -6.02
CA MET A 182 -16.60 12.04 -7.08
C MET A 182 -17.19 11.83 -8.45
#